data_26e88599b1d688032d001f782c62393e
#
_entry.id   26e88599b1d688032d001f782c62393e
#
_cell.length_a   1.000
_cell.length_b   1.000
_cell.length_c   1.000
_cell.angle_alpha   90.00
_cell.angle_beta   90.00
_cell.angle_gamma   90.00
#
_symmetry.space_group_name_H-M   'P 1'
#
loop_
_entity.id
_entity.type
_entity.pdbx_description
1 polymer ?
#
loop_
_entity_poly.entity_id
_entity_poly.type
_entity_poly.pdbx_seq_one_letter_code
_entity_poly.pdbx_strand_id
1 'polypeptide(L)'
;MEKIKLGKSGLLVPPIALGCMRLAGAERTQADAFLHTALELELNFFDHADIYGGGACERVFGEMIKDAGVRREDLIIQSKCAIVPGKMYDFSKEHILSAVDGSLKRLGTDYLDVLLLHRPDALMEPEEVAEAFDELEKSGKVRHFGVSNEDPYTMELLQSALHQPICANQLQMSLTNATMIAQPMNTNICDGLNPVLDNGVLNYCRLHNITIQTWSPFQYGFFEGVFIGSEKYPKLNAKLDELAEKY
;
A
#
# COMPACT_ATOMS: atom_id res chain seq x y z
N MET A 1 20.29 -1.30 -3.41
CA MET A 1 19.46 -0.08 -3.52
C MET A 1 19.42 0.62 -2.18
N GLU A 2 19.51 1.98 -2.11
CA GLU A 2 19.47 2.71 -0.83
C GLU A 2 18.08 2.57 -0.19
N LYS A 3 18.05 2.17 1.09
CA LYS A 3 16.80 2.04 1.84
C LYS A 3 16.31 3.40 2.34
N ILE A 4 15.00 3.58 2.39
CA ILE A 4 14.33 4.79 2.87
C ILE A 4 13.61 4.51 4.20
N LYS A 5 13.39 5.56 4.99
CA LYS A 5 12.54 5.46 6.20
C LYS A 5 11.06 5.44 5.81
N LEU A 6 10.31 4.52 6.37
CA LEU A 6 8.86 4.47 6.22
C LEU A 6 8.20 5.43 7.23
N GLY A 7 8.02 6.67 6.84
CA GLY A 7 7.43 7.70 7.68
C GLY A 7 8.12 7.84 9.04
N LYS A 8 7.32 7.88 10.10
CA LYS A 8 7.78 7.97 11.50
C LYS A 8 8.00 6.62 12.17
N SER A 9 7.83 5.50 11.45
CA SER A 9 7.96 4.14 12.03
C SER A 9 9.39 3.77 12.46
N GLY A 10 10.39 4.43 11.90
CA GLY A 10 11.80 4.03 12.05
C GLY A 10 12.20 2.84 11.18
N LEU A 11 11.26 2.15 10.55
CA LEU A 11 11.52 1.02 9.66
C LEU A 11 12.23 1.49 8.39
N LEU A 12 13.31 0.81 8.02
CA LEU A 12 14.03 1.03 6.77
C LEU A 12 13.55 0.04 5.72
N VAL A 13 13.00 0.53 4.63
CA VAL A 13 12.43 -0.28 3.55
C VAL A 13 13.12 0.00 2.21
N PRO A 14 13.16 -0.97 1.28
CA PRO A 14 13.48 -0.66 -0.11
C PRO A 14 12.50 0.38 -0.67
N PRO A 15 12.92 1.26 -1.59
CA PRO A 15 12.02 2.26 -2.19
C PRO A 15 10.97 1.64 -3.12
N ILE A 16 11.08 0.34 -3.41
CA ILE A 16 10.12 -0.43 -4.20
C ILE A 16 9.47 -1.47 -3.29
N ALA A 17 8.15 -1.37 -3.10
CA ALA A 17 7.33 -2.42 -2.53
C ALA A 17 6.78 -3.32 -3.65
N LEU A 18 6.84 -4.63 -3.45
CA LEU A 18 6.41 -5.63 -4.41
C LEU A 18 4.94 -6.01 -4.19
N GLY A 19 4.07 -5.58 -5.09
CA GLY A 19 2.63 -5.86 -5.01
C GLY A 19 2.31 -7.32 -5.33
N CYS A 20 1.66 -8.01 -4.39
CA CYS A 20 1.35 -9.43 -4.45
C CYS A 20 -0.09 -9.74 -4.93
N MET A 21 -0.83 -8.75 -5.43
CA MET A 21 -2.25 -8.90 -5.81
C MET A 21 -2.53 -9.98 -6.86
N ARG A 22 -1.55 -10.34 -7.68
CA ARG A 22 -1.69 -11.30 -8.78
C ARG A 22 -1.11 -12.68 -8.50
N LEU A 23 -0.53 -12.90 -7.33
CA LEU A 23 0.15 -14.17 -7.00
C LEU A 23 -0.74 -15.40 -7.10
N ALA A 24 -2.00 -15.31 -6.71
CA ALA A 24 -2.93 -16.44 -6.79
C ALA A 24 -3.23 -16.93 -8.22
N GLY A 25 -2.97 -16.11 -9.23
CA GLY A 25 -3.12 -16.47 -10.65
C GLY A 25 -1.80 -16.80 -11.35
N ALA A 26 -0.68 -16.77 -10.65
CA ALA A 26 0.62 -17.08 -11.21
C ALA A 26 0.90 -18.59 -11.17
N GLU A 27 1.55 -19.11 -12.20
CA GLU A 27 2.12 -20.45 -12.16
C GLU A 27 3.17 -20.55 -11.05
N ARG A 28 3.26 -21.72 -10.37
CA ARG A 28 4.17 -21.90 -9.25
C ARG A 28 5.62 -21.53 -9.58
N THR A 29 6.12 -21.95 -10.74
CA THR A 29 7.47 -21.62 -11.20
C THR A 29 7.71 -20.12 -11.36
N GLN A 30 6.69 -19.37 -11.81
CA GLN A 30 6.76 -17.91 -11.93
C GLN A 30 6.75 -17.24 -10.55
N ALA A 31 5.93 -17.74 -9.63
CA ALA A 31 5.85 -17.23 -8.27
C ALA A 31 7.18 -17.46 -7.53
N ASP A 32 7.78 -18.64 -7.65
CA ASP A 32 9.09 -18.96 -7.06
C ASP A 32 10.20 -18.08 -7.67
N ALA A 33 10.22 -17.91 -9.00
CA ALA A 33 11.16 -17.03 -9.68
C ALA A 33 11.02 -15.56 -9.23
N PHE A 34 9.79 -15.09 -9.03
CA PHE A 34 9.52 -13.75 -8.49
C PHE A 34 10.15 -13.56 -7.10
N LEU A 35 9.96 -14.51 -6.18
CA LEU A 35 10.53 -14.45 -4.84
C LEU A 35 12.07 -14.44 -4.89
N HIS A 36 12.68 -15.37 -5.62
CA HIS A 36 14.12 -15.48 -5.73
C HIS A 36 14.75 -14.20 -6.32
N THR A 37 14.20 -13.71 -7.45
CA THR A 37 14.67 -12.47 -8.07
C THR A 37 14.52 -11.27 -7.13
N ALA A 38 13.40 -11.19 -6.39
CA ALA A 38 13.19 -10.13 -5.42
C ALA A 38 14.27 -10.10 -4.34
N LEU A 39 14.59 -11.27 -3.78
CA LEU A 39 15.59 -11.40 -2.72
C LEU A 39 17.02 -11.16 -3.24
N GLU A 40 17.36 -11.62 -4.44
CA GLU A 40 18.64 -11.34 -5.11
C GLU A 40 18.87 -9.83 -5.34
N LEU A 41 17.80 -9.10 -5.62
CA LEU A 41 17.81 -7.64 -5.80
C LEU A 41 17.67 -6.85 -4.49
N GLU A 42 17.67 -7.53 -3.34
CA GLU A 42 17.43 -6.94 -2.01
C GLU A 42 16.07 -6.21 -1.87
N LEU A 43 15.08 -6.63 -2.68
CA LEU A 43 13.70 -6.13 -2.64
C LEU A 43 12.86 -7.03 -1.73
N ASN A 44 12.95 -6.81 -0.43
CA ASN A 44 12.32 -7.66 0.58
C ASN A 44 11.04 -7.08 1.19
N PHE A 45 10.44 -6.06 0.57
CA PHE A 45 9.21 -5.43 1.00
C PHE A 45 8.04 -5.89 0.13
N PHE A 46 7.13 -6.69 0.71
CA PHE A 46 5.99 -7.31 0.02
C PHE A 46 4.67 -6.72 0.48
N ASP A 47 3.84 -6.30 -0.50
CA ASP A 47 2.57 -5.62 -0.27
C ASP A 47 1.39 -6.53 -0.61
N HIS A 48 0.63 -6.90 0.39
CA HIS A 48 -0.56 -7.75 0.35
C HIS A 48 -1.84 -6.97 0.68
N ALA A 49 -2.96 -7.66 0.64
CA ALA A 49 -4.23 -7.31 1.28
C ALA A 49 -5.05 -8.58 1.50
N ASP A 50 -5.85 -8.58 2.55
CA ASP A 50 -6.72 -9.68 2.94
C ASP A 50 -7.68 -10.13 1.83
N ILE A 51 -8.11 -9.17 0.99
CA ILE A 51 -9.04 -9.40 -0.12
C ILE A 51 -8.37 -9.87 -1.42
N TYR A 52 -7.05 -9.82 -1.56
CA TYR A 52 -6.40 -10.18 -2.82
C TYR A 52 -6.61 -11.65 -3.16
N GLY A 53 -7.33 -11.90 -4.27
CA GLY A 53 -7.76 -13.24 -4.67
C GLY A 53 -8.63 -13.94 -3.60
N GLY A 54 -9.39 -13.18 -2.79
CA GLY A 54 -10.14 -13.73 -1.66
C GLY A 54 -9.24 -14.37 -0.59
N GLY A 55 -8.07 -13.78 -0.36
CA GLY A 55 -7.05 -14.29 0.58
C GLY A 55 -6.11 -15.34 -0.02
N ALA A 56 -6.31 -15.74 -1.28
CA ALA A 56 -5.45 -16.74 -1.91
C ALA A 56 -4.02 -16.22 -2.15
N CYS A 57 -3.85 -14.91 -2.41
CA CYS A 57 -2.53 -14.32 -2.61
C CYS A 57 -1.65 -14.42 -1.36
N GLU A 58 -2.22 -14.18 -0.17
CA GLU A 58 -1.51 -14.34 1.10
C GLU A 58 -1.14 -15.81 1.35
N ARG A 59 -2.05 -16.78 1.08
CA ARG A 59 -1.73 -18.22 1.21
C ARG A 59 -0.60 -18.64 0.30
N VAL A 60 -0.67 -18.30 -0.98
CA VAL A 60 0.39 -18.62 -1.95
C VAL A 60 1.73 -18.07 -1.51
N PHE A 61 1.75 -16.81 -1.05
CA PHE A 61 2.98 -16.19 -0.55
C PHE A 61 3.52 -16.92 0.70
N GLY A 62 2.67 -17.23 1.68
CA GLY A 62 3.06 -17.98 2.88
C GLY A 62 3.67 -19.35 2.55
N GLU A 63 3.08 -20.07 1.59
CA GLU A 63 3.63 -21.33 1.10
C GLU A 63 4.97 -21.14 0.39
N MET A 64 5.11 -20.11 -0.46
CA MET A 64 6.35 -19.80 -1.17
C MET A 64 7.51 -19.55 -0.22
N ILE A 65 7.34 -18.66 0.77
CA ILE A 65 8.43 -18.33 1.71
C ILE A 65 8.82 -19.53 2.57
N LYS A 66 7.84 -20.36 2.97
CA LYS A 66 8.07 -21.59 3.72
C LYS A 66 8.87 -22.59 2.90
N ASP A 67 8.45 -22.87 1.66
CA ASP A 67 9.11 -23.86 0.79
C ASP A 67 10.51 -23.40 0.37
N ALA A 68 10.72 -22.10 0.19
CA ALA A 68 12.03 -21.52 -0.08
C ALA A 68 12.94 -21.44 1.17
N GLY A 69 12.43 -21.74 2.36
CA GLY A 69 13.19 -21.66 3.61
C GLY A 69 13.61 -20.23 3.98
N VAL A 70 12.87 -19.21 3.53
CA VAL A 70 13.17 -17.81 3.82
C VAL A 70 12.76 -17.50 5.26
N ARG A 71 13.67 -16.90 6.02
CA ARG A 71 13.37 -16.51 7.40
C ARG A 71 12.43 -15.31 7.42
N ARG A 72 11.45 -15.33 8.32
CA ARG A 72 10.43 -14.27 8.45
C ARG A 72 11.04 -12.87 8.71
N GLU A 73 12.08 -12.83 9.51
CA GLU A 73 12.78 -11.59 9.87
C GLU A 73 13.55 -10.94 8.72
N ASP A 74 13.83 -11.68 7.63
CA ASP A 74 14.48 -11.14 6.43
C ASP A 74 13.49 -10.41 5.50
N LEU A 75 12.17 -10.53 5.80
CA LEU A 75 11.09 -9.96 5.01
C LEU A 75 10.40 -8.81 5.75
N ILE A 76 9.93 -7.84 4.98
CA ILE A 76 9.00 -6.81 5.42
C ILE A 76 7.66 -7.13 4.76
N ILE A 77 6.68 -7.50 5.57
CA ILE A 77 5.34 -7.87 5.09
C ILE A 77 4.34 -6.80 5.50
N GLN A 78 3.77 -6.15 4.49
CA GLN A 78 2.63 -5.25 4.63
C GLN A 78 1.38 -5.96 4.16
N SER A 79 0.28 -5.84 4.92
CA SER A 79 -1.04 -6.25 4.46
C SER A 79 -2.07 -5.17 4.76
N LYS A 80 -3.30 -5.36 4.30
CA LYS A 80 -4.38 -4.38 4.41
C LYS A 80 -5.66 -5.07 4.81
N CYS A 81 -6.53 -4.34 5.51
CA CYS A 81 -7.88 -4.77 5.88
C CYS A 81 -8.90 -3.65 5.61
N ALA A 82 -10.11 -3.81 6.09
CA ALA A 82 -11.20 -2.84 6.06
C ALA A 82 -12.08 -2.84 4.79
N ILE A 83 -11.86 -3.72 3.83
CA ILE A 83 -12.82 -3.92 2.73
C ILE A 83 -13.61 -5.20 2.99
N VAL A 84 -14.94 -5.06 3.13
CA VAL A 84 -15.88 -6.18 3.08
C VAL A 84 -16.41 -6.27 1.65
N PRO A 85 -15.91 -7.20 0.81
CA PRO A 85 -16.17 -7.18 -0.63
C PRO A 85 -17.67 -7.20 -0.97
N GLY A 86 -18.07 -6.22 -1.81
CA GLY A 86 -19.46 -6.09 -2.27
C GLY A 86 -20.45 -5.59 -1.22
N LYS A 87 -19.99 -5.18 -0.03
CA LYS A 87 -20.86 -4.73 1.06
C LYS A 87 -20.50 -3.34 1.57
N MET A 88 -19.33 -3.15 2.16
CA MET A 88 -18.96 -1.91 2.87
C MET A 88 -17.47 -1.79 3.07
N TYR A 89 -17.03 -0.62 3.51
CA TYR A 89 -15.76 -0.44 4.21
C TYR A 89 -16.05 -0.48 5.71
N ASP A 90 -15.16 -1.09 6.50
CA ASP A 90 -15.44 -1.39 7.89
C ASP A 90 -14.17 -1.22 8.75
N PHE A 91 -14.14 -0.14 9.53
CA PHE A 91 -13.05 0.17 10.47
C PHE A 91 -13.39 -0.24 11.91
N SER A 92 -14.45 -1.02 12.12
CA SER A 92 -14.77 -1.51 13.46
C SER A 92 -13.60 -2.32 14.04
N LYS A 93 -13.45 -2.23 15.34
CA LYS A 93 -12.41 -2.99 16.09
C LYS A 93 -12.50 -4.49 15.78
N GLU A 94 -13.70 -5.03 15.82
CA GLU A 94 -13.93 -6.47 15.57
C GLU A 94 -13.45 -6.88 14.18
N HIS A 95 -13.78 -6.10 13.14
CA HIS A 95 -13.36 -6.40 11.77
C HIS A 95 -11.84 -6.33 11.62
N ILE A 96 -11.21 -5.27 12.14
CA ILE A 96 -9.75 -5.09 12.06
C ILE A 96 -9.02 -6.26 12.71
N LEU A 97 -9.39 -6.64 13.93
CA LEU A 97 -8.75 -7.75 14.65
C LEU A 97 -8.94 -9.09 13.92
N SER A 98 -10.16 -9.37 13.48
CA SER A 98 -10.48 -10.59 12.74
C SER A 98 -9.75 -10.68 11.39
N ALA A 99 -9.66 -9.57 10.67
CA ALA A 99 -8.96 -9.50 9.38
C ALA A 99 -7.45 -9.76 9.55
N VAL A 100 -6.82 -9.17 10.57
CA VAL A 100 -5.41 -9.41 10.88
C VAL A 100 -5.16 -10.87 11.25
N ASP A 101 -5.98 -11.47 12.12
CA ASP A 101 -5.84 -12.88 12.47
C ASP A 101 -5.98 -13.78 11.25
N GLY A 102 -6.91 -13.45 10.36
CA GLY A 102 -7.06 -14.11 9.07
C GLY A 102 -5.82 -14.01 8.19
N SER A 103 -5.23 -12.81 8.07
CA SER A 103 -4.03 -12.56 7.28
C SER A 103 -2.82 -13.30 7.83
N LEU A 104 -2.59 -13.24 9.14
CA LEU A 104 -1.50 -13.97 9.82
C LEU A 104 -1.60 -15.48 9.57
N LYS A 105 -2.81 -16.04 9.69
CA LYS A 105 -3.05 -17.45 9.40
C LYS A 105 -2.75 -17.81 7.95
N ARG A 106 -3.17 -16.99 6.98
CA ARG A 106 -2.95 -17.23 5.56
C ARG A 106 -1.49 -17.10 5.16
N LEU A 107 -0.79 -16.10 5.72
CA LEU A 107 0.63 -15.87 5.50
C LEU A 107 1.53 -16.86 6.24
N GLY A 108 1.00 -17.58 7.25
CA GLY A 108 1.78 -18.49 8.08
C GLY A 108 2.83 -17.78 8.94
N THR A 109 2.50 -16.61 9.47
CA THR A 109 3.39 -15.77 10.29
C THR A 109 2.69 -15.27 11.54
N ASP A 110 3.46 -14.90 12.55
CA ASP A 110 2.94 -14.39 13.82
C ASP A 110 2.75 -12.87 13.84
N TYR A 111 3.30 -12.14 12.85
CA TYR A 111 3.20 -10.69 12.80
C TYR A 111 3.23 -10.12 11.37
N LEU A 112 2.66 -8.93 11.22
CA LEU A 112 2.84 -8.03 10.09
C LEU A 112 3.81 -6.91 10.49
N ASP A 113 4.68 -6.50 9.57
CA ASP A 113 5.52 -5.31 9.79
C ASP A 113 4.69 -4.03 9.65
N VAL A 114 3.74 -4.02 8.70
CA VAL A 114 2.85 -2.88 8.46
C VAL A 114 1.43 -3.37 8.19
N LEU A 115 0.44 -2.73 8.81
CA LEU A 115 -0.99 -2.87 8.48
C LEU A 115 -1.52 -1.55 7.92
N LEU A 116 -2.19 -1.60 6.78
CA LEU A 116 -2.90 -0.44 6.23
C LEU A 116 -4.42 -0.62 6.32
N LEU A 117 -5.14 0.44 6.65
CA LEU A 117 -6.58 0.52 6.38
C LEU A 117 -6.78 0.80 4.88
N HIS A 118 -7.43 -0.12 4.16
CA HIS A 118 -7.31 -0.24 2.70
C HIS A 118 -8.10 0.82 1.91
N ARG A 119 -9.26 1.23 2.44
CA ARG A 119 -10.15 2.23 1.86
C ARG A 119 -10.83 3.03 2.96
N PRO A 120 -11.12 4.31 2.73
CA PRO A 120 -11.80 5.13 3.72
C PRO A 120 -13.13 4.54 4.18
N ASP A 121 -13.35 4.52 5.49
CA ASP A 121 -14.67 4.36 6.09
C ASP A 121 -15.14 5.73 6.60
N ALA A 122 -16.08 6.34 5.89
CA ALA A 122 -16.57 7.68 6.21
C ALA A 122 -17.35 7.74 7.53
N LEU A 123 -17.75 6.60 8.07
CA LEU A 123 -18.50 6.48 9.32
C LEU A 123 -17.68 5.83 10.44
N MET A 124 -16.36 5.79 10.28
CA MET A 124 -15.47 5.23 11.31
C MET A 124 -15.63 5.94 12.65
N GLU A 125 -15.51 5.19 13.73
CA GLU A 125 -15.28 5.70 15.06
C GLU A 125 -13.78 5.61 15.36
N PRO A 126 -13.04 6.75 15.41
CA PRO A 126 -11.57 6.73 15.56
C PRO A 126 -11.09 6.01 16.81
N GLU A 127 -11.87 6.05 17.89
CA GLU A 127 -11.58 5.39 19.15
C GLU A 127 -11.60 3.85 19.01
N GLU A 128 -12.50 3.29 18.19
CA GLU A 128 -12.53 1.84 17.93
C GLU A 128 -11.29 1.40 17.15
N VAL A 129 -10.85 2.21 16.18
CA VAL A 129 -9.61 1.95 15.45
C VAL A 129 -8.41 2.02 16.39
N ALA A 130 -8.38 3.02 17.29
CA ALA A 130 -7.31 3.17 18.27
C ALA A 130 -7.22 1.96 19.21
N GLU A 131 -8.35 1.49 19.73
CA GLU A 131 -8.40 0.28 20.54
C GLU A 131 -7.90 -0.97 19.78
N ALA A 132 -8.25 -1.11 18.51
CA ALA A 132 -7.77 -2.22 17.67
C ALA A 132 -6.25 -2.16 17.46
N PHE A 133 -5.72 -0.98 17.17
CA PHE A 133 -4.29 -0.80 16.95
C PHE A 133 -3.48 -1.01 18.22
N ASP A 134 -3.96 -0.52 19.36
CA ASP A 134 -3.34 -0.75 20.66
C ASP A 134 -3.27 -2.25 21.01
N GLU A 135 -4.33 -3.00 20.73
CA GLU A 135 -4.37 -4.45 20.97
C GLU A 135 -3.41 -5.20 20.04
N LEU A 136 -3.38 -4.84 18.76
CA LEU A 136 -2.49 -5.45 17.76
C LEU A 136 -1.02 -5.16 18.04
N GLU A 137 -0.68 -3.94 18.41
CA GLU A 137 0.69 -3.55 18.79
C GLU A 137 1.13 -4.24 20.08
N LYS A 138 0.30 -4.20 21.13
CA LYS A 138 0.58 -4.83 22.43
C LYS A 138 0.75 -6.34 22.32
N SER A 139 -0.03 -7.00 21.47
CA SER A 139 0.11 -8.44 21.22
C SER A 139 1.29 -8.79 20.29
N GLY A 140 1.94 -7.80 19.68
CA GLY A 140 3.03 -7.99 18.73
C GLY A 140 2.59 -8.48 17.34
N LYS A 141 1.28 -8.55 17.06
CA LYS A 141 0.73 -8.98 15.78
C LYS A 141 0.97 -7.98 14.65
N VAL A 142 1.05 -6.68 14.97
CA VAL A 142 1.34 -5.61 14.02
C VAL A 142 2.35 -4.66 14.63
N ARG A 143 3.35 -4.26 13.85
CA ARG A 143 4.44 -3.37 14.31
C ARG A 143 4.20 -1.90 13.97
N HIS A 144 3.65 -1.62 12.79
CA HIS A 144 3.42 -0.26 12.30
C HIS A 144 2.11 -0.18 11.55
N PHE A 145 1.52 1.03 11.52
CA PHE A 145 0.19 1.26 10.99
C PHE A 145 0.21 2.38 9.96
N GLY A 146 -0.67 2.28 8.98
CA GLY A 146 -0.86 3.28 7.95
C GLY A 146 -2.24 3.18 7.32
N VAL A 147 -2.43 3.92 6.26
CA VAL A 147 -3.71 4.03 5.54
C VAL A 147 -3.52 3.89 4.04
N SER A 148 -4.61 3.79 3.32
CA SER A 148 -4.61 3.78 1.86
C SER A 148 -5.80 4.55 1.34
N ASN A 149 -5.55 5.48 0.41
CA ASN A 149 -6.55 6.35 -0.22
C ASN A 149 -7.26 7.31 0.74
N GLU A 150 -6.60 7.66 1.85
CA GLU A 150 -7.15 8.60 2.82
C GLU A 150 -6.81 10.04 2.47
N ASP A 151 -7.80 10.93 2.67
CA ASP A 151 -7.60 12.37 2.59
C ASP A 151 -7.00 12.96 3.89
N PRO A 152 -6.47 14.19 3.85
CA PRO A 152 -5.85 14.80 5.01
C PRO A 152 -6.73 14.91 6.25
N TYR A 153 -8.01 15.28 6.10
CA TYR A 153 -8.90 15.49 7.23
C TYR A 153 -9.29 14.17 7.90
N THR A 154 -9.49 13.13 7.09
CA THR A 154 -9.75 11.78 7.60
C THR A 154 -8.53 11.26 8.37
N MET A 155 -7.30 11.50 7.85
CA MET A 155 -6.08 11.15 8.58
C MET A 155 -5.90 11.96 9.89
N GLU A 156 -6.26 13.24 9.92
CA GLU A 156 -6.24 14.06 11.15
C GLU A 156 -7.23 13.53 12.18
N LEU A 157 -8.46 13.24 11.75
CA LEU A 157 -9.49 12.70 12.61
C LEU A 157 -9.03 11.37 13.22
N LEU A 158 -8.51 10.48 12.40
CA LEU A 158 -7.99 9.19 12.85
C LEU A 158 -6.79 9.37 13.81
N GLN A 159 -5.81 10.21 13.44
CA GLN A 159 -4.61 10.45 14.25
C GLN A 159 -4.93 11.13 15.59
N SER A 160 -6.09 11.82 15.72
CA SER A 160 -6.49 12.44 16.97
C SER A 160 -6.78 11.43 18.09
N ALA A 161 -7.16 10.20 17.74
CA ALA A 161 -7.38 9.10 18.68
C ALA A 161 -6.21 8.11 18.76
N LEU A 162 -5.41 7.97 17.69
CA LEU A 162 -4.32 7.00 17.64
C LEU A 162 -3.11 7.42 18.48
N HIS A 163 -2.52 6.46 19.20
CA HIS A 163 -1.20 6.60 19.82
C HIS A 163 -0.07 6.32 18.81
N GLN A 164 -0.31 5.42 17.87
CA GLN A 164 0.63 5.06 16.82
C GLN A 164 0.64 6.11 15.70
N PRO A 165 1.84 6.49 15.18
CA PRO A 165 1.88 7.37 14.03
C PRO A 165 1.42 6.65 12.76
N ILE A 166 0.61 7.30 11.94
CA ILE A 166 0.36 6.86 10.57
C ILE A 166 1.67 6.95 9.79
N CYS A 167 2.24 5.82 9.40
CA CYS A 167 3.56 5.78 8.76
C CYS A 167 3.51 5.89 7.24
N ALA A 168 2.41 5.52 6.61
CA ALA A 168 2.24 5.54 5.16
C ALA A 168 0.80 5.83 4.76
N ASN A 169 0.63 6.47 3.59
CA ASN A 169 -0.63 6.53 2.86
C ASN A 169 -0.39 5.98 1.45
N GLN A 170 -1.06 4.88 1.11
CA GLN A 170 -0.90 4.24 -0.19
C GLN A 170 -1.92 4.81 -1.19
N LEU A 171 -1.44 5.54 -2.20
CA LEU A 171 -2.25 6.37 -3.11
C LEU A 171 -2.02 5.99 -4.57
N GLN A 172 -3.05 6.15 -5.41
CA GLN A 172 -2.86 6.00 -6.85
C GLN A 172 -1.96 7.11 -7.39
N MET A 173 -0.88 6.71 -8.05
CA MET A 173 -0.05 7.64 -8.79
C MET A 173 0.69 6.92 -9.92
N SER A 174 0.68 7.56 -11.10
CA SER A 174 1.47 7.15 -12.25
C SER A 174 1.82 8.39 -13.09
N LEU A 175 2.60 8.21 -14.15
CA LEU A 175 2.89 9.30 -15.10
C LEU A 175 1.63 9.83 -15.81
N THR A 176 0.58 9.03 -15.85
CA THR A 176 -0.72 9.40 -16.47
C THR A 176 -1.79 9.76 -15.44
N ASN A 177 -1.49 9.61 -14.15
CA ASN A 177 -2.34 10.02 -13.03
C ASN A 177 -1.49 10.69 -11.94
N ALA A 178 -1.23 11.96 -12.11
CA ALA A 178 -0.39 12.77 -11.22
C ALA A 178 -1.20 13.88 -10.53
N THR A 179 -2.47 13.65 -10.23
CA THR A 179 -3.41 14.65 -9.69
C THR A 179 -2.89 15.30 -8.41
N MET A 180 -2.32 14.53 -7.48
CA MET A 180 -1.77 15.05 -6.23
C MET A 180 -0.59 16.02 -6.43
N ILE A 181 0.12 15.92 -7.57
CA ILE A 181 1.21 16.84 -7.93
C ILE A 181 0.65 18.08 -8.65
N ALA A 182 -0.32 17.87 -9.55
CA ALA A 182 -0.89 18.93 -10.36
C ALA A 182 -1.79 19.88 -9.55
N GLN A 183 -2.53 19.37 -8.60
CA GLN A 183 -3.53 20.13 -7.85
C GLN A 183 -2.95 21.37 -7.12
N PRO A 184 -1.84 21.32 -6.39
CA PRO A 184 -1.28 22.52 -5.74
C PRO A 184 -0.91 23.63 -6.72
N MET A 185 -0.57 23.31 -7.97
CA MET A 185 -0.22 24.29 -9.01
C MET A 185 -1.42 25.09 -9.50
N ASN A 186 -2.63 24.60 -9.28
CA ASN A 186 -3.88 25.18 -9.76
C ASN A 186 -4.70 25.82 -8.63
N THR A 187 -4.07 26.10 -7.50
CA THR A 187 -4.73 26.75 -6.35
C THR A 187 -5.36 28.07 -6.76
N ASN A 188 -6.65 28.25 -6.47
CA ASN A 188 -7.45 29.44 -6.78
C ASN A 188 -7.57 29.77 -8.29
N ILE A 189 -7.35 28.77 -9.16
CA ILE A 189 -7.61 28.91 -10.61
C ILE A 189 -8.97 28.28 -10.91
N CYS A 190 -9.89 29.12 -11.44
CA CYS A 190 -11.26 28.71 -11.79
C CYS A 190 -11.37 28.49 -13.30
N ASP A 191 -10.71 27.47 -13.83
CA ASP A 191 -10.75 27.10 -15.24
C ASP A 191 -11.64 25.89 -15.55
N GLY A 192 -12.29 25.35 -14.53
CA GLY A 192 -13.14 24.14 -14.64
C GLY A 192 -12.40 22.83 -14.82
N LEU A 193 -11.06 22.85 -14.84
CA LEU A 193 -10.24 21.67 -15.10
C LEU A 193 -9.74 21.00 -13.81
N ASN A 194 -9.92 21.62 -12.65
CA ASN A 194 -9.41 21.13 -11.37
C ASN A 194 -10.47 21.11 -10.27
N PRO A 195 -11.29 20.08 -10.18
CA PRO A 195 -12.00 19.80 -8.94
C PRO A 195 -10.95 19.52 -7.83
N VAL A 196 -11.21 20.03 -6.62
CA VAL A 196 -10.42 19.65 -5.43
C VAL A 196 -10.70 18.17 -5.16
N LEU A 197 -9.75 17.31 -5.46
CA LEU A 197 -9.93 15.85 -5.37
C LEU A 197 -9.20 15.21 -4.18
N ASP A 198 -8.18 15.88 -3.63
CA ASP A 198 -7.29 15.25 -2.65
C ASP A 198 -6.99 16.10 -1.42
N ASN A 199 -7.63 17.26 -1.29
CA ASN A 199 -7.45 18.19 -0.15
C ASN A 199 -5.99 18.52 0.19
N GLY A 200 -5.06 18.41 -0.79
CA GLY A 200 -3.64 18.70 -0.60
C GLY A 200 -2.86 17.55 0.06
N VAL A 201 -3.24 16.31 -0.18
CA VAL A 201 -2.66 15.11 0.44
C VAL A 201 -1.13 15.03 0.32
N LEU A 202 -0.56 15.46 -0.80
CA LEU A 202 0.90 15.46 -0.98
C LEU A 202 1.60 16.33 0.08
N ASN A 203 1.13 17.57 0.26
CA ASN A 203 1.72 18.49 1.22
C ASN A 203 1.45 18.04 2.66
N TYR A 204 0.27 17.54 2.94
CA TYR A 204 -0.07 16.97 4.24
C TYR A 204 0.88 15.83 4.62
N CYS A 205 1.05 14.84 3.76
CA CYS A 205 1.96 13.71 4.02
C CYS A 205 3.41 14.18 4.24
N ARG A 206 3.88 15.19 3.48
CA ARG A 206 5.21 15.78 3.68
C ARG A 206 5.36 16.47 5.03
N LEU A 207 4.37 17.27 5.45
CA LEU A 207 4.37 17.97 6.75
C LEU A 207 4.38 17.00 7.93
N HIS A 208 3.62 15.93 7.83
CA HIS A 208 3.47 14.94 8.91
C HIS A 208 4.48 13.79 8.84
N ASN A 209 5.38 13.80 7.83
CA ASN A 209 6.35 12.73 7.59
C ASN A 209 5.66 11.35 7.42
N ILE A 210 4.62 11.33 6.58
CA ILE A 210 3.90 10.12 6.15
C ILE A 210 4.45 9.73 4.79
N THR A 211 4.91 8.49 4.63
CA THR A 211 5.42 8.03 3.32
C THR A 211 4.26 7.80 2.36
N ILE A 212 4.30 8.42 1.19
CA ILE A 212 3.39 8.09 0.10
C ILE A 212 3.91 6.83 -0.61
N GLN A 213 3.10 5.78 -0.62
CA GLN A 213 3.32 4.58 -1.42
C GLN A 213 2.44 4.65 -2.66
N THR A 214 3.03 4.58 -3.86
CA THR A 214 2.25 4.67 -5.08
C THR A 214 1.79 3.30 -5.55
N TRP A 215 0.47 3.10 -5.70
CA TRP A 215 -0.05 1.89 -6.31
C TRP A 215 -0.33 2.10 -7.80
N SER A 216 -0.21 1.02 -8.59
CA SER A 216 -0.38 1.01 -10.05
C SER A 216 0.49 2.04 -10.81
N PRO A 217 1.81 2.13 -10.54
CA PRO A 217 2.66 3.18 -11.10
C PRO A 217 2.83 3.12 -12.62
N PHE A 218 2.46 2.00 -13.26
CA PHE A 218 2.53 1.81 -14.71
C PHE A 218 1.17 1.82 -15.41
N GLN A 219 0.08 2.01 -14.65
CA GLN A 219 -1.28 1.96 -15.19
C GLN A 219 -1.83 3.36 -15.47
N TYR A 220 -2.73 3.42 -16.45
CA TYR A 220 -3.62 4.55 -16.65
C TYR A 220 -5.03 4.20 -16.18
N GLY A 221 -5.80 5.23 -15.78
CA GLY A 221 -7.13 5.03 -15.25
C GLY A 221 -7.18 4.13 -13.99
N PHE A 222 -8.36 3.63 -13.68
CA PHE A 222 -8.58 2.69 -12.59
C PHE A 222 -8.59 1.25 -13.14
N PHE A 223 -7.41 0.62 -13.20
CA PHE A 223 -7.20 -0.73 -13.80
C PHE A 223 -7.57 -0.84 -15.30
N GLU A 224 -7.47 0.25 -16.06
CA GLU A 224 -7.82 0.26 -17.48
C GLU A 224 -6.72 -0.31 -18.39
N GLY A 225 -5.49 -0.31 -17.93
CA GLY A 225 -4.35 -0.85 -18.68
C GLY A 225 -3.02 -0.21 -18.32
N VAL A 226 -1.95 -0.70 -18.93
CA VAL A 226 -0.58 -0.21 -18.78
C VAL A 226 -0.27 0.80 -19.88
N PHE A 227 0.34 1.94 -19.54
CA PHE A 227 0.71 2.95 -20.53
C PHE A 227 2.01 2.61 -21.28
N ILE A 228 2.89 1.79 -20.70
CA ILE A 228 4.15 1.37 -21.33
C ILE A 228 3.82 0.54 -22.58
N GLY A 229 4.36 0.96 -23.74
CA GLY A 229 4.10 0.34 -25.02
C GLY A 229 2.68 0.57 -25.59
N SER A 230 1.84 1.37 -24.94
CA SER A 230 0.47 1.65 -25.37
C SER A 230 0.43 2.72 -26.47
N GLU A 231 -0.31 2.43 -27.54
CA GLU A 231 -0.54 3.39 -28.65
C GLU A 231 -1.33 4.64 -28.19
N LYS A 232 -2.00 4.59 -27.05
CA LYS A 232 -2.66 5.77 -26.45
C LYS A 232 -1.67 6.85 -26.00
N TYR A 233 -0.41 6.48 -25.74
CA TYR A 233 0.60 7.37 -25.14
C TYR A 233 1.92 7.38 -25.92
N PRO A 234 1.90 7.66 -27.24
CA PRO A 234 3.11 7.52 -28.08
C PRO A 234 4.22 8.49 -27.68
N LYS A 235 3.87 9.73 -27.33
CA LYS A 235 4.86 10.73 -26.89
C LYS A 235 5.50 10.38 -25.54
N LEU A 236 4.72 9.83 -24.60
CA LEU A 236 5.21 9.38 -23.31
C LEU A 236 6.17 8.20 -23.50
N ASN A 237 5.78 7.22 -24.29
CA ASN A 237 6.62 6.05 -24.55
C ASN A 237 7.93 6.43 -25.25
N ALA A 238 7.92 7.29 -26.26
CA ALA A 238 9.13 7.79 -26.90
C ALA A 238 10.09 8.48 -25.91
N LYS A 239 9.54 9.20 -24.90
CA LYS A 239 10.37 9.80 -23.85
C LYS A 239 10.90 8.79 -22.84
N LEU A 240 10.14 7.75 -22.54
CA LEU A 240 10.59 6.64 -21.69
C LEU A 240 11.72 5.86 -22.36
N ASP A 241 11.61 5.61 -23.68
CA ASP A 241 12.66 4.93 -24.46
C ASP A 241 13.96 5.75 -24.46
N GLU A 242 13.87 7.08 -24.70
CA GLU A 242 15.03 7.99 -24.58
C GLU A 242 15.70 7.94 -23.20
N LEU A 243 14.90 7.87 -22.14
CA LEU A 243 15.43 7.77 -20.78
C LEU A 243 16.07 6.39 -20.51
N ALA A 244 15.46 5.31 -21.02
CA ALA A 244 16.00 3.97 -20.89
C ALA A 244 17.34 3.77 -21.61
N GLU A 245 17.56 4.47 -22.74
CA GLU A 245 18.86 4.48 -23.42
C GLU A 245 19.94 5.23 -22.62
N LYS A 246 19.52 6.20 -21.80
CA LYS A 246 20.45 7.02 -21.03
C LYS A 246 20.89 6.37 -19.70
N TYR A 247 20.02 5.58 -19.08
CA TYR A 247 20.21 4.99 -17.75
C TYR A 247 20.17 3.46 -17.77
#